data_615cbe64c83705399cbf50b65d6e3ff2
#
_entry.id   615cbe64c83705399cbf50b65d6e3ff2
#
_cell.length_a   1.000
_cell.length_b   1.000
_cell.length_c   1.000
_cell.angle_alpha   90.00
_cell.angle_beta   90.00
_cell.angle_gamma   90.00
#
_symmetry.space_group_name_H-M   'P 1'
#
loop_
_entity.id
_entity.type
_entity.pdbx_description
1 polymer ?
#
loop_
_entity_poly.entity_id
_entity_poly.type
_entity_poly.pdbx_seq_one_letter_code
_entity_poly.pdbx_strand_id
1 'polypeptide(L)'
;MKRKILAVLAGMMTMTATVCYATVPTDSIAIANVAPGSSVEAAKQKLGTPNQSGDKLFFANGIVIETADHNPSMVEEIETRSGGATPAGITIGMKESAITQTYGNPDKLDKDYDDTEYTYYSADYTKKMEFKVINGNIVKIKCELR
;
A
#
# COMPACT_ATOMS: atom_id res chain seq x y z
N MET A 1 -45.35 52.00 23.22
CA MET A 1 -44.08 51.29 23.39
C MET A 1 -43.99 50.16 22.38
N LYS A 2 -43.15 50.31 21.35
CA LYS A 2 -42.98 49.31 20.30
C LYS A 2 -41.85 48.38 20.70
N ARG A 3 -42.14 47.10 21.00
CA ARG A 3 -41.12 46.04 21.26
C ARG A 3 -40.60 45.55 19.92
N LYS A 4 -39.32 45.79 19.66
CA LYS A 4 -38.60 45.19 18.53
C LYS A 4 -38.19 43.77 18.88
N ILE A 5 -38.73 42.79 18.18
CA ILE A 5 -38.31 41.40 18.30
C ILE A 5 -37.09 41.22 17.39
N LEU A 6 -35.94 40.95 17.99
CA LEU A 6 -34.69 40.62 17.27
C LEU A 6 -34.70 39.13 16.98
N ALA A 7 -34.91 38.74 15.73
CA ALA A 7 -34.79 37.36 15.29
C ALA A 7 -33.29 37.02 15.12
N VAL A 8 -32.75 36.17 16.00
CA VAL A 8 -31.43 35.61 15.83
C VAL A 8 -31.52 34.41 14.88
N LEU A 9 -31.02 34.60 13.66
CA LEU A 9 -30.87 33.50 12.70
C LEU A 9 -29.62 32.70 13.07
N ALA A 10 -29.81 31.54 13.71
CA ALA A 10 -28.74 30.59 13.95
C ALA A 10 -28.42 29.88 12.62
N GLY A 11 -27.36 30.32 11.95
CA GLY A 11 -26.82 29.62 10.78
C GLY A 11 -26.20 28.29 11.19
N MET A 12 -26.86 27.19 10.84
CA MET A 12 -26.28 25.86 10.92
C MET A 12 -25.20 25.71 9.84
N MET A 13 -23.94 25.89 10.22
CA MET A 13 -22.81 25.54 9.34
C MET A 13 -22.70 24.00 9.32
N THR A 14 -23.18 23.38 8.25
CA THR A 14 -22.91 21.97 7.97
C THR A 14 -21.47 21.84 7.53
N MET A 15 -20.59 21.39 8.43
CA MET A 15 -19.24 20.96 8.06
C MET A 15 -19.36 19.65 7.25
N THR A 16 -19.26 19.75 5.93
CA THR A 16 -19.03 18.60 5.08
C THR A 16 -17.58 18.15 5.30
N ALA A 17 -17.38 17.06 6.03
CA ALA A 17 -16.07 16.40 6.12
C ALA A 17 -15.72 15.87 4.72
N THR A 18 -14.81 16.53 4.04
CA THR A 18 -14.21 16.00 2.81
C THR A 18 -13.34 14.81 3.21
N VAL A 19 -13.77 13.60 2.85
CA VAL A 19 -12.92 12.40 2.98
C VAL A 19 -11.81 12.54 1.95
N CYS A 20 -10.64 12.97 2.38
CA CYS A 20 -9.47 13.02 1.54
C CYS A 20 -8.88 11.61 1.47
N TYR A 21 -9.08 10.91 0.35
CA TYR A 21 -8.33 9.69 0.06
C TYR A 21 -6.88 10.10 -0.21
N ALA A 22 -5.94 9.45 0.49
CA ALA A 22 -4.53 9.73 0.29
C ALA A 22 -4.10 9.12 -1.05
N THR A 23 -3.70 9.95 -1.99
CA THR A 23 -3.10 9.50 -3.24
C THR A 23 -1.66 9.08 -2.96
N VAL A 24 -1.35 7.80 -3.11
CA VAL A 24 0.02 7.28 -2.94
C VAL A 24 0.82 7.58 -4.21
N PRO A 25 1.98 8.28 -4.12
CA PRO A 25 2.83 8.49 -5.28
C PRO A 25 3.25 7.15 -5.91
N THR A 26 3.29 7.07 -7.25
CA THR A 26 3.57 5.83 -7.99
C THR A 26 4.94 5.22 -7.65
N ASP A 27 5.93 6.05 -7.33
CA ASP A 27 7.26 5.64 -6.90
C ASP A 27 7.33 5.16 -5.44
N SER A 28 6.29 5.46 -4.65
CA SER A 28 6.17 4.98 -3.27
C SER A 28 5.59 3.56 -3.18
N ILE A 29 5.11 2.97 -4.29
CA ILE A 29 4.66 1.58 -4.36
C ILE A 29 5.86 0.70 -4.72
N ALA A 30 6.57 0.26 -3.69
CA ALA A 30 7.78 -0.54 -3.78
C ALA A 30 8.05 -1.29 -2.47
N ILE A 31 8.87 -2.33 -2.52
CA ILE A 31 9.43 -3.05 -1.37
C ILE A 31 10.95 -3.12 -1.57
N ALA A 32 11.74 -2.77 -0.54
CA ALA A 32 13.21 -2.77 -0.59
C ALA A 32 13.77 -2.00 -1.83
N ASN A 33 13.13 -0.88 -2.19
CA ASN A 33 13.44 -0.06 -3.35
C ASN A 33 13.30 -0.78 -4.71
N VAL A 34 12.53 -1.85 -4.76
CA VAL A 34 12.12 -2.53 -5.99
C VAL A 34 10.63 -2.28 -6.21
N ALA A 35 10.27 -1.69 -7.34
CA ALA A 35 8.90 -1.37 -7.70
C ALA A 35 8.41 -2.31 -8.82
N PRO A 36 7.10 -2.63 -8.86
CA PRO A 36 6.49 -3.21 -10.04
C PRO A 36 6.76 -2.36 -11.29
N GLY A 37 7.01 -3.01 -12.43
CA GLY A 37 7.43 -2.36 -13.67
C GLY A 37 8.94 -2.11 -13.80
N SER A 38 9.74 -2.33 -12.75
CA SER A 38 11.21 -2.26 -12.84
C SER A 38 11.81 -3.50 -13.49
N SER A 39 13.10 -3.42 -13.90
CA SER A 39 13.76 -4.59 -14.47
C SER A 39 14.13 -5.61 -13.39
N VAL A 40 14.00 -6.88 -13.71
CA VAL A 40 14.42 -8.02 -12.85
C VAL A 40 15.91 -7.95 -12.58
N GLU A 41 16.73 -7.51 -13.53
CA GLU A 41 18.18 -7.38 -13.34
C GLU A 41 18.51 -6.30 -12.30
N ALA A 42 17.83 -5.15 -12.33
CA ALA A 42 17.99 -4.12 -11.30
C ALA A 42 17.52 -4.61 -9.91
N ALA A 43 16.49 -5.45 -9.87
CA ALA A 43 16.05 -6.09 -8.63
C ALA A 43 17.11 -7.05 -8.07
N LYS A 44 17.73 -7.88 -8.91
CA LYS A 44 18.83 -8.78 -8.51
C LYS A 44 20.05 -8.03 -7.99
N GLN A 45 20.39 -6.88 -8.58
CA GLN A 45 21.48 -6.03 -8.08
C GLN A 45 21.23 -5.52 -6.66
N LYS A 46 19.98 -5.26 -6.30
CA LYS A 46 19.58 -4.77 -4.98
C LYS A 46 19.38 -5.88 -3.95
N LEU A 47 18.79 -6.99 -4.36
CA LEU A 47 18.33 -8.07 -3.47
C LEU A 47 19.29 -9.27 -3.43
N GLY A 48 20.22 -9.38 -4.37
CA GLY A 48 21.13 -10.51 -4.53
C GLY A 48 20.62 -11.56 -5.52
N THR A 49 21.21 -12.74 -5.47
CA THR A 49 20.88 -13.86 -6.36
C THR A 49 19.69 -14.64 -5.83
N PRO A 50 18.58 -14.75 -6.59
CA PRO A 50 17.43 -15.53 -6.16
C PRO A 50 17.55 -17.02 -6.53
N ASN A 51 16.79 -17.86 -5.85
CA ASN A 51 16.35 -19.14 -6.38
C ASN A 51 15.14 -18.89 -7.29
N GLN A 52 15.08 -19.55 -8.44
CA GLN A 52 14.00 -19.38 -9.41
C GLN A 52 13.15 -20.66 -9.53
N SER A 53 11.85 -20.48 -9.59
CA SER A 53 10.88 -21.55 -9.89
C SER A 53 9.77 -20.97 -10.76
N GLY A 54 9.79 -21.32 -12.05
CA GLY A 54 8.88 -20.73 -13.05
C GLY A 54 9.12 -19.23 -13.20
N ASP A 55 8.07 -18.46 -13.03
CA ASP A 55 8.02 -16.99 -13.07
C ASP A 55 8.38 -16.33 -11.73
N LYS A 56 8.61 -17.13 -10.67
CA LYS A 56 8.89 -16.63 -9.32
C LYS A 56 10.37 -16.68 -8.97
N LEU A 57 10.85 -15.57 -8.39
CA LEU A 57 12.21 -15.36 -7.91
C LEU A 57 12.16 -15.22 -6.39
N PHE A 58 12.80 -16.14 -5.67
CA PHE A 58 12.83 -16.21 -4.20
C PHE A 58 14.16 -15.70 -3.68
N PHE A 59 14.17 -14.59 -2.97
CA PHE A 59 15.37 -13.99 -2.37
C PHE A 59 15.56 -14.42 -0.92
N ALA A 60 16.82 -14.44 -0.46
CA ALA A 60 17.19 -14.92 0.88
C ALA A 60 16.57 -14.13 2.04
N ASN A 61 16.18 -12.86 1.79
CA ASN A 61 15.52 -11.97 2.76
C ASN A 61 14.00 -12.15 2.84
N GLY A 62 13.44 -13.19 2.20
CA GLY A 62 12.00 -13.49 2.22
C GLY A 62 11.16 -12.64 1.26
N ILE A 63 11.81 -11.91 0.36
CA ILE A 63 11.14 -11.23 -0.75
C ILE A 63 10.93 -12.22 -1.88
N VAL A 64 9.75 -12.18 -2.49
CA VAL A 64 9.40 -12.92 -3.70
C VAL A 64 9.02 -11.94 -4.77
N ILE A 65 9.57 -12.12 -5.97
CA ILE A 65 9.20 -11.38 -7.17
C ILE A 65 8.54 -12.35 -8.14
N GLU A 66 7.44 -11.94 -8.75
CA GLU A 66 6.83 -12.57 -9.91
C GLU A 66 7.11 -11.73 -11.14
N THR A 67 7.54 -12.38 -12.22
CA THR A 67 7.87 -11.72 -13.50
C THR A 67 6.64 -11.69 -14.41
N ALA A 68 6.55 -10.67 -15.24
CA ALA A 68 5.41 -10.53 -16.12
C ALA A 68 5.42 -11.60 -17.24
N ASP A 69 4.26 -12.23 -17.47
CA ASP A 69 4.08 -13.29 -18.47
C ASP A 69 4.60 -12.90 -19.86
N HIS A 70 4.36 -11.66 -20.29
CA HIS A 70 4.74 -11.16 -21.61
C HIS A 70 6.13 -10.55 -21.65
N ASN A 71 6.78 -10.36 -20.49
CA ASN A 71 8.11 -9.79 -20.35
C ASN A 71 8.82 -10.32 -19.11
N PRO A 72 9.45 -11.49 -19.16
CA PRO A 72 10.15 -12.09 -18.00
C PRO A 72 11.30 -11.25 -17.43
N SER A 73 11.70 -10.17 -18.11
CA SER A 73 12.69 -9.22 -17.64
C SER A 73 12.10 -8.09 -16.77
N MET A 74 10.76 -8.08 -16.59
CA MET A 74 10.04 -7.05 -15.82
C MET A 74 9.41 -7.64 -14.56
N VAL A 75 9.49 -6.91 -13.46
CA VAL A 75 8.80 -7.21 -12.20
C VAL A 75 7.32 -6.89 -12.37
N GLU A 76 6.45 -7.89 -12.27
CA GLU A 76 5.00 -7.70 -12.21
C GLU A 76 4.53 -7.48 -10.78
N GLU A 77 4.95 -8.38 -9.88
CA GLU A 77 4.61 -8.35 -8.47
C GLU A 77 5.87 -8.49 -7.61
N ILE A 78 5.86 -7.84 -6.48
CA ILE A 78 6.83 -8.05 -5.39
C ILE A 78 6.08 -8.18 -4.08
N GLU A 79 6.33 -9.25 -3.32
CA GLU A 79 5.76 -9.45 -2.00
C GLU A 79 6.82 -9.78 -0.95
N THR A 80 6.50 -9.52 0.30
CA THR A 80 7.29 -9.96 1.46
C THR A 80 6.40 -10.41 2.61
N ARG A 81 6.94 -11.39 3.37
CA ARG A 81 6.37 -11.87 4.65
C ARG A 81 7.38 -11.78 5.79
N SER A 82 8.57 -11.24 5.53
CA SER A 82 9.61 -11.13 6.56
C SER A 82 10.53 -9.93 6.37
N GLY A 83 11.29 -9.85 5.29
CA GLY A 83 12.29 -8.78 5.08
C GLY A 83 11.79 -7.66 4.18
N GLY A 84 12.60 -6.60 4.07
CA GLY A 84 12.29 -5.44 3.27
C GLY A 84 11.33 -4.46 3.96
N ALA A 85 11.27 -3.25 3.40
CA ALA A 85 10.39 -2.18 3.86
C ALA A 85 9.81 -1.45 2.64
N THR A 86 8.66 -0.82 2.81
CA THR A 86 8.19 0.18 1.85
C THR A 86 9.07 1.42 1.91
N PRO A 87 9.07 2.32 0.88
CA PRO A 87 9.83 3.57 0.92
C PRO A 87 9.50 4.45 2.13
N ALA A 88 8.28 4.38 2.65
CA ALA A 88 7.85 5.08 3.85
C ALA A 88 8.21 4.36 5.17
N GLY A 89 8.94 3.24 5.11
CA GLY A 89 9.45 2.53 6.29
C GLY A 89 8.52 1.52 6.93
N ILE A 90 7.40 1.15 6.29
CA ILE A 90 6.51 0.09 6.80
C ILE A 90 7.13 -1.27 6.56
N THR A 91 7.17 -2.09 7.62
CA THR A 91 7.74 -3.44 7.63
C THR A 91 6.77 -4.48 8.18
N ILE A 92 7.06 -5.74 7.93
CA ILE A 92 6.36 -6.88 8.57
C ILE A 92 6.53 -6.80 10.09
N GLY A 93 5.47 -7.14 10.82
CA GLY A 93 5.42 -7.12 12.28
C GLY A 93 5.02 -5.78 12.90
N MET A 94 4.98 -4.69 12.14
CA MET A 94 4.47 -3.41 12.63
C MET A 94 2.97 -3.50 12.90
N LYS A 95 2.48 -2.61 13.79
CA LYS A 95 1.07 -2.51 14.12
C LYS A 95 0.25 -1.99 12.93
N GLU A 96 -0.97 -2.48 12.81
CA GLU A 96 -1.98 -2.07 11.82
C GLU A 96 -2.12 -0.54 11.73
N SER A 97 -2.09 0.16 12.88
CA SER A 97 -2.21 1.61 12.93
C SER A 97 -1.11 2.36 12.16
N ALA A 98 0.07 1.75 11.98
CA ALA A 98 1.16 2.35 11.21
C ALA A 98 0.79 2.54 9.74
N ILE A 99 -0.06 1.66 9.17
CA ILE A 99 -0.49 1.75 7.78
C ILE A 99 -1.25 3.05 7.54
N THR A 100 -2.32 3.29 8.32
CA THR A 100 -3.18 4.47 8.14
C THR A 100 -2.52 5.76 8.62
N GLN A 101 -1.61 5.70 9.59
CA GLN A 101 -0.79 6.85 9.99
C GLN A 101 0.16 7.29 8.87
N THR A 102 0.65 6.35 8.07
CA THR A 102 1.61 6.61 6.99
C THR A 102 0.92 6.96 5.68
N TYR A 103 -0.10 6.18 5.29
CA TYR A 103 -0.74 6.27 3.98
C TYR A 103 -2.14 6.88 4.00
N GLY A 104 -2.68 7.21 5.20
CA GLY A 104 -4.05 7.71 5.32
C GLY A 104 -5.11 6.61 5.13
N ASN A 105 -6.32 7.00 4.73
CA ASN A 105 -7.40 6.05 4.47
C ASN A 105 -7.10 5.20 3.23
N PRO A 106 -7.30 3.87 3.29
CA PRO A 106 -7.10 3.02 2.12
C PRO A 106 -8.18 3.28 1.06
N ASP A 107 -7.85 3.00 -0.20
CA ASP A 107 -8.81 3.01 -1.31
C ASP A 107 -9.82 1.87 -1.16
N LYS A 108 -9.36 0.73 -0.63
CA LYS A 108 -10.20 -0.43 -0.32
C LYS A 108 -9.78 -1.06 1.01
N LEU A 109 -10.78 -1.45 1.80
CA LEU A 109 -10.60 -2.16 3.08
C LEU A 109 -11.49 -3.39 3.07
N ASP A 110 -10.88 -4.57 3.06
CA ASP A 110 -11.55 -5.84 3.20
C ASP A 110 -11.30 -6.40 4.61
N LYS A 111 -12.37 -6.80 5.30
CA LYS A 111 -12.29 -7.38 6.65
C LYS A 111 -12.95 -8.74 6.62
N ASP A 112 -12.13 -9.76 6.84
CA ASP A 112 -12.57 -11.12 7.05
C ASP A 112 -12.51 -11.51 8.54
N TYR A 113 -12.91 -12.74 8.84
CA TYR A 113 -12.99 -13.21 10.23
C TYR A 113 -11.62 -13.19 10.95
N ASP A 114 -10.56 -13.50 10.26
CA ASP A 114 -9.20 -13.71 10.79
C ASP A 114 -8.16 -12.75 10.23
N ASP A 115 -8.50 -11.97 9.19
CA ASP A 115 -7.58 -11.00 8.63
C ASP A 115 -8.27 -9.70 8.15
N THR A 116 -7.43 -8.67 7.93
CA THR A 116 -7.84 -7.41 7.32
C THR A 116 -6.85 -7.07 6.21
N GLU A 117 -7.35 -6.69 5.04
CA GLU A 117 -6.54 -6.26 3.91
C GLU A 117 -6.78 -4.79 3.57
N TYR A 118 -5.69 -4.02 3.51
CA TYR A 118 -5.65 -2.62 3.15
C TYR A 118 -5.09 -2.48 1.75
N THR A 119 -5.85 -1.90 0.82
CA THR A 119 -5.39 -1.64 -0.56
C THR A 119 -5.24 -0.16 -0.82
N TYR A 120 -4.10 0.23 -1.39
CA TYR A 120 -3.79 1.58 -1.85
C TYR A 120 -3.42 1.54 -3.33
N TYR A 121 -4.00 2.44 -4.11
CA TYR A 121 -3.65 2.62 -5.52
C TYR A 121 -2.65 3.76 -5.69
N SER A 122 -1.78 3.63 -6.69
CA SER A 122 -0.93 4.75 -7.11
C SER A 122 -1.78 5.90 -7.69
N ALA A 123 -1.22 7.12 -7.64
CA ALA A 123 -1.86 8.33 -8.15
C ALA A 123 -2.30 8.22 -9.62
N ASP A 124 -1.56 7.46 -10.42
CA ASP A 124 -1.83 7.17 -11.84
C ASP A 124 -2.63 5.88 -12.08
N TYR A 125 -3.01 5.19 -11.01
CA TYR A 125 -3.74 3.91 -11.04
C TYR A 125 -3.04 2.77 -11.79
N THR A 126 -1.73 2.85 -12.03
CA THR A 126 -0.96 1.80 -12.71
C THR A 126 -0.46 0.71 -11.78
N LYS A 127 -0.43 0.98 -10.48
CA LYS A 127 0.08 0.08 -9.43
C LYS A 127 -0.84 0.05 -8.24
N LYS A 128 -0.75 -1.02 -7.46
CA LYS A 128 -1.36 -1.09 -6.13
C LYS A 128 -0.40 -1.67 -5.09
N MET A 129 -0.66 -1.33 -3.84
CA MET A 129 0.01 -1.87 -2.67
C MET A 129 -1.03 -2.41 -1.70
N GLU A 130 -0.80 -3.62 -1.19
CA GLU A 130 -1.68 -4.32 -0.28
C GLU A 130 -0.94 -4.69 1.00
N PHE A 131 -1.59 -4.46 2.14
CA PHE A 131 -1.12 -4.89 3.45
C PHE A 131 -2.10 -5.88 4.03
N LYS A 132 -1.62 -7.08 4.34
CA LYS A 132 -2.42 -8.07 5.09
C LYS A 132 -2.07 -7.99 6.57
N VAL A 133 -3.10 -7.90 7.40
CA VAL A 133 -3.01 -7.77 8.85
C VAL A 133 -3.70 -8.95 9.50
N ILE A 134 -3.02 -9.61 10.45
CA ILE A 134 -3.57 -10.66 11.31
C ILE A 134 -3.26 -10.30 12.77
N ASN A 135 -4.25 -10.38 13.64
CA ASN A 135 -4.10 -10.04 15.06
C ASN A 135 -3.48 -8.66 15.30
N GLY A 136 -3.85 -7.66 14.47
CA GLY A 136 -3.40 -6.28 14.56
C GLY A 136 -1.94 -6.04 14.17
N ASN A 137 -1.28 -7.01 13.50
CA ASN A 137 0.09 -6.87 13.01
C ASN A 137 0.14 -7.15 11.51
N ILE A 138 1.01 -6.43 10.80
CA ILE A 138 1.27 -6.62 9.37
C ILE A 138 2.01 -7.94 9.17
N VAL A 139 1.45 -8.84 8.36
CA VAL A 139 2.02 -10.17 8.08
C VAL A 139 2.42 -10.36 6.62
N LYS A 140 1.94 -9.49 5.72
CA LYS A 140 2.33 -9.47 4.31
C LYS A 140 2.23 -8.05 3.75
N ILE A 141 3.17 -7.70 2.90
CA ILE A 141 3.13 -6.51 2.05
C ILE A 141 3.31 -6.99 0.62
N LYS A 142 2.47 -6.49 -0.29
CA LYS A 142 2.51 -6.82 -1.70
C LYS A 142 2.37 -5.55 -2.54
N CYS A 143 3.17 -5.42 -3.59
CA CYS A 143 3.04 -4.37 -4.60
C CYS A 143 2.97 -5.02 -5.98
N GLU A 144 2.05 -4.60 -6.83
CA GLU A 144 1.87 -5.18 -8.17
C GLU A 144 1.42 -4.15 -9.20
N LEU A 145 1.62 -4.46 -10.48
CA LEU A 145 1.01 -3.76 -11.61
C LEU A 145 -0.51 -3.99 -11.63
N ARG A 146 -1.23 -3.05 -12.22
CA ARG A 146 -2.70 -3.16 -12.43
C ARG A 146 -3.01 -3.30 -13.88
#